data_1217b9451c1ee4cdd628c7847e5ffd92
#
_entry.id   1217b9451c1ee4cdd628c7847e5ffd92
#
_cell.length_a   1.000
_cell.length_b   1.000
_cell.length_c   1.000
_cell.angle_alpha   90.00
_cell.angle_beta   90.00
_cell.angle_gamma   90.00
#
_symmetry.space_group_name_H-M   'P 1'
#
loop_
_entity.id
_entity.type
_entity.pdbx_description
1 polymer ?
#
loop_
_entity_poly.entity_id
_entity_poly.type
_entity_poly.pdbx_seq_one_letter_code
_entity_poly.pdbx_strand_id
1 'polypeptide(L)'
;MKKLIALVLVLVMALGLVACGAPATQGGETGGDEAGKGTIAVVAKGETHAFWQAVKAGAVDAGTAAGYNVTFQGPTSESESEVPNQRNMVESALNTKDIKAIVLATIGTGFVDQLVAAYDKGLPVVEFDSGLYSNGADITEGKDPTIGSVATDNKKAGGVVAENFYAYLKAQNVLVNGYKVGVIQHDSTATGIDRAEGFIEKINELAKADSITLEINRQEKQNNAGEYKLGLTALKEWGAQAIFMTNEGVVNEVYPEVKDNAADYKDILFAGFDAGTNQYDWIKDAGATCALLVGSVAQDSYSIGAEAVKLAIAKLEGKEVADVGIGGQWYNKDNIDDLKDKNIFYMG
;
A
#
# COMPACT_ATOMS: atom_id res chain seq x y z
N MET A 1 15.21 64.74 31.26
CA MET A 1 16.36 65.33 30.52
C MET A 1 16.43 64.60 29.21
N LYS A 2 15.80 65.17 28.21
CA LYS A 2 16.54 65.95 27.19
C LYS A 2 17.53 65.06 26.44
N LYS A 3 17.10 64.76 25.25
CA LYS A 3 17.63 65.28 23.99
C LYS A 3 18.44 64.23 23.25
N LEU A 4 18.03 63.98 22.08
CA LEU A 4 18.47 64.28 20.73
C LEU A 4 19.44 63.21 20.21
N ILE A 5 19.30 62.67 19.06
CA ILE A 5 19.41 63.18 17.66
C ILE A 5 18.93 62.04 16.77
N ALA A 6 17.94 62.00 15.99
CA ALA A 6 17.58 62.78 14.82
C ALA A 6 18.68 62.82 13.74
N LEU A 7 18.28 62.34 12.58
CA LEU A 7 18.79 62.67 11.25
C LEU A 7 19.85 61.72 10.66
N VAL A 8 19.49 60.82 9.76
CA VAL A 8 19.78 61.07 8.33
C VAL A 8 18.69 60.43 7.49
N LEU A 9 17.77 61.27 7.14
CA LEU A 9 16.88 61.20 6.02
C LEU A 9 17.47 62.14 4.99
N VAL A 10 17.92 61.63 3.85
CA VAL A 10 18.10 62.37 2.58
C VAL A 10 18.26 61.32 1.52
N LEU A 11 17.23 61.11 0.75
CA LEU A 11 16.86 61.77 -0.50
C LEU A 11 17.52 61.10 -1.72
N VAL A 12 16.76 60.30 -2.44
CA VAL A 12 16.64 60.46 -3.88
C VAL A 12 15.22 60.11 -4.29
N MET A 13 14.34 61.12 -4.32
CA MET A 13 13.20 61.20 -5.21
C MET A 13 13.66 61.92 -6.47
N ALA A 14 13.57 61.25 -7.59
CA ALA A 14 13.49 61.91 -8.91
C ALA A 14 12.70 61.01 -9.82
N LEU A 15 11.43 61.29 -9.93
CA LEU A 15 10.69 61.75 -11.12
C LEU A 15 10.71 60.82 -12.33
N GLY A 16 9.53 60.32 -12.63
CA GLY A 16 9.18 59.72 -13.90
C GLY A 16 7.72 59.25 -13.94
N LEU A 17 6.77 60.22 -13.80
CA LEU A 17 5.39 60.03 -14.21
C LEU A 17 5.29 60.10 -15.73
N VAL A 18 4.95 59.02 -16.41
CA VAL A 18 4.19 59.09 -17.66
C VAL A 18 3.15 57.98 -17.64
N ALA A 19 1.96 58.42 -17.94
CA ALA A 19 0.70 57.70 -17.91
C ALA A 19 0.48 56.78 -19.11
N CYS A 20 -0.59 56.03 -18.96
CA CYS A 20 -1.48 55.42 -19.95
C CYS A 20 -1.30 53.95 -20.27
N GLY A 21 -2.16 53.14 -19.66
CA GLY A 21 -3.13 52.32 -20.35
C GLY A 21 -2.62 51.16 -21.23
N ALA A 22 -2.59 49.95 -20.65
CA ALA A 22 -2.84 48.76 -21.45
C ALA A 22 -3.19 47.56 -20.52
N PRO A 23 -3.88 46.52 -21.00
CA PRO A 23 -4.60 45.56 -20.17
C PRO A 23 -3.67 44.58 -19.46
N ALA A 24 -4.19 44.07 -18.35
CA ALA A 24 -3.53 43.02 -17.59
C ALA A 24 -3.20 41.81 -18.46
N THR A 25 -1.95 41.63 -18.80
CA THR A 25 -1.40 40.37 -19.26
C THR A 25 -1.06 39.55 -18.02
N GLN A 26 -1.71 38.42 -17.90
CA GLN A 26 -1.34 37.33 -16.99
C GLN A 26 0.19 37.14 -17.02
N GLY A 27 0.80 37.18 -15.85
CA GLY A 27 2.18 36.78 -15.68
C GLY A 27 2.32 35.34 -16.08
N GLY A 28 2.88 35.11 -17.24
CA GLY A 28 3.44 33.81 -17.62
C GLY A 28 4.65 33.57 -16.73
N GLU A 29 4.56 32.58 -15.89
CA GLU A 29 5.74 31.94 -15.35
C GLU A 29 6.53 31.38 -16.54
N THR A 30 7.61 32.03 -16.86
CA THR A 30 8.66 31.43 -17.68
C THR A 30 9.41 30.44 -16.79
N GLY A 31 8.78 29.30 -16.51
CA GLY A 31 9.50 28.09 -16.15
C GLY A 31 10.28 27.71 -17.39
N GLY A 32 11.61 27.73 -17.32
CA GLY A 32 12.46 27.20 -18.34
C GLY A 32 12.05 25.75 -18.59
N ASP A 33 11.71 25.42 -19.86
CA ASP A 33 11.65 24.06 -20.37
C ASP A 33 13.06 23.46 -20.28
N GLU A 34 13.47 22.99 -19.13
CA GLU A 34 14.38 21.86 -19.10
C GLU A 34 13.56 20.71 -19.63
N ALA A 35 13.80 20.32 -20.88
CA ALA A 35 13.19 19.17 -21.51
C ALA A 35 13.45 17.96 -20.61
N GLY A 36 12.47 17.59 -19.79
CA GLY A 36 12.56 16.44 -18.90
C GLY A 36 12.87 15.17 -19.73
N LYS A 37 13.42 14.15 -19.10
CA LYS A 37 13.77 12.87 -19.74
C LYS A 37 12.57 12.13 -20.36
N GLY A 38 11.36 12.66 -20.16
CA GLY A 38 10.09 12.11 -20.63
C GLY A 38 9.15 11.78 -19.45
N THR A 39 8.08 11.04 -19.74
CA THR A 39 7.03 10.72 -18.76
C THR A 39 7.03 9.23 -18.43
N ILE A 40 6.90 8.90 -17.16
CA ILE A 40 6.56 7.57 -16.65
C ILE A 40 5.11 7.64 -16.16
N ALA A 41 4.23 6.80 -16.71
CA ALA A 41 2.83 6.77 -16.33
C ALA A 41 2.58 5.65 -15.31
N VAL A 42 2.00 5.99 -14.16
CA VAL A 42 1.58 5.04 -13.14
C VAL A 42 0.07 4.89 -13.20
N VAL A 43 -0.41 3.66 -13.40
CA VAL A 43 -1.83 3.31 -13.34
C VAL A 43 -2.03 2.32 -12.21
N ALA A 44 -2.68 2.77 -11.15
CA ALA A 44 -2.93 2.03 -9.92
C ALA A 44 -4.34 1.42 -9.89
N LYS A 45 -4.62 0.54 -8.93
CA LYS A 45 -5.96 -0.01 -8.71
C LYS A 45 -6.92 0.99 -8.07
N GLY A 46 -6.40 2.04 -7.46
CA GLY A 46 -7.18 3.11 -6.85
C GLY A 46 -6.39 4.40 -6.75
N GLU A 47 -7.08 5.48 -6.42
CA GLU A 47 -6.43 6.79 -6.27
C GLU A 47 -6.85 7.51 -4.98
N THR A 48 -7.96 7.14 -4.37
CA THR A 48 -8.51 7.83 -3.20
C THR A 48 -8.04 7.26 -1.88
N HIS A 49 -7.77 5.95 -1.83
CA HIS A 49 -7.31 5.27 -0.63
C HIS A 49 -5.90 5.73 -0.24
N ALA A 50 -5.64 5.89 1.06
CA ALA A 50 -4.38 6.41 1.57
C ALA A 50 -3.15 5.55 1.20
N PHE A 51 -3.31 4.23 1.05
CA PHE A 51 -2.30 3.35 0.48
C PHE A 51 -1.82 3.86 -0.89
N TRP A 52 -2.76 4.16 -1.81
CA TRP A 52 -2.43 4.64 -3.16
C TRP A 52 -1.86 6.06 -3.16
N GLN A 53 -2.24 6.89 -2.20
CA GLN A 53 -1.64 8.21 -2.03
C GLN A 53 -0.16 8.12 -1.60
N ALA A 54 0.18 7.18 -0.73
CA ALA A 54 1.57 6.91 -0.35
C ALA A 54 2.38 6.33 -1.52
N VAL A 55 1.81 5.40 -2.30
CA VAL A 55 2.42 4.89 -3.54
C VAL A 55 2.68 6.04 -4.52
N LYS A 56 1.70 6.93 -4.74
CA LYS A 56 1.83 8.11 -5.59
C LYS A 56 2.99 9.01 -5.15
N ALA A 57 3.08 9.30 -3.85
CA ALA A 57 4.15 10.13 -3.31
C ALA A 57 5.53 9.52 -3.62
N GLY A 58 5.73 8.24 -3.33
CA GLY A 58 6.98 7.53 -3.62
C GLY A 58 7.32 7.52 -5.11
N ALA A 59 6.34 7.23 -5.96
CA ALA A 59 6.51 7.21 -7.41
C ALA A 59 6.93 8.59 -7.96
N VAL A 60 6.24 9.66 -7.55
CA VAL A 60 6.53 11.04 -7.99
C VAL A 60 7.90 11.48 -7.52
N ASP A 61 8.26 11.23 -6.26
CA ASP A 61 9.56 11.59 -5.71
C ASP A 61 10.69 10.89 -6.45
N ALA A 62 10.58 9.58 -6.71
CA ALA A 62 11.58 8.82 -7.43
C ALA A 62 11.77 9.30 -8.87
N GLY A 63 10.68 9.57 -9.59
CA GLY A 63 10.74 10.06 -10.96
C GLY A 63 11.31 11.46 -11.05
N THR A 64 10.85 12.36 -10.18
CA THR A 64 11.32 13.76 -10.12
C THR A 64 12.81 13.82 -9.82
N ALA A 65 13.28 13.04 -8.84
CA ALA A 65 14.70 12.95 -8.50
C ALA A 65 15.57 12.49 -9.67
N ALA A 66 15.01 11.69 -10.59
CA ALA A 66 15.70 11.20 -11.79
C ALA A 66 15.47 12.07 -13.04
N GLY A 67 14.69 13.16 -12.95
CA GLY A 67 14.42 14.08 -14.05
C GLY A 67 13.30 13.61 -15.00
N TYR A 68 12.44 12.70 -14.57
CA TYR A 68 11.22 12.27 -15.28
C TYR A 68 9.99 12.98 -14.75
N ASN A 69 9.02 13.24 -15.62
CA ASN A 69 7.67 13.55 -15.20
C ASN A 69 6.95 12.23 -14.83
N VAL A 70 6.19 12.23 -13.74
CA VAL A 70 5.37 11.08 -13.33
C VAL A 70 3.91 11.48 -13.33
N THR A 71 3.08 10.75 -14.09
CA THR A 71 1.63 10.85 -14.00
C THR A 71 1.11 9.69 -13.16
N PHE A 72 0.07 9.94 -12.37
CA PHE A 72 -0.56 8.92 -11.54
C PHE A 72 -2.06 8.94 -11.72
N GLN A 73 -2.67 7.79 -12.00
CA GLN A 73 -4.10 7.63 -12.19
C GLN A 73 -4.54 6.32 -11.55
N GLY A 74 -5.76 6.28 -11.04
CA GLY A 74 -6.43 5.09 -10.57
C GLY A 74 -7.94 5.31 -10.51
N PRO A 75 -8.76 4.27 -10.60
CA PRO A 75 -10.20 4.37 -10.39
C PRO A 75 -10.54 4.84 -8.96
N THR A 76 -11.77 5.24 -8.75
CA THR A 76 -12.25 5.64 -7.42
C THR A 76 -12.48 4.48 -6.47
N SER A 77 -12.55 3.25 -6.98
CA SER A 77 -12.65 2.00 -6.20
C SER A 77 -11.90 0.87 -6.87
N GLU A 78 -11.56 -0.16 -6.09
CA GLU A 78 -10.86 -1.36 -6.56
C GLU A 78 -11.84 -2.48 -6.98
N SER A 79 -13.09 -2.12 -7.28
CA SER A 79 -14.12 -3.07 -7.73
C SER A 79 -13.83 -3.57 -9.14
N GLU A 80 -14.12 -4.84 -9.43
CA GLU A 80 -14.03 -5.42 -10.78
C GLU A 80 -14.86 -4.65 -11.83
N SER A 81 -15.92 -3.95 -11.40
CA SER A 81 -16.70 -3.07 -12.29
C SER A 81 -15.89 -1.90 -12.85
N GLU A 82 -14.76 -1.56 -12.24
CA GLU A 82 -13.86 -0.48 -12.68
C GLU A 82 -12.80 -0.94 -13.69
N VAL A 83 -12.68 -2.23 -13.99
CA VAL A 83 -11.72 -2.76 -14.99
C VAL A 83 -11.83 -2.05 -16.35
N PRO A 84 -13.03 -1.79 -16.93
CA PRO A 84 -13.13 -1.05 -18.17
C PRO A 84 -12.60 0.39 -18.07
N ASN A 85 -12.85 1.07 -16.95
CA ASN A 85 -12.34 2.40 -16.68
C ASN A 85 -10.81 2.39 -16.55
N GLN A 86 -10.26 1.44 -15.83
CA GLN A 86 -8.81 1.29 -15.67
C GLN A 86 -8.12 0.99 -17.01
N ARG A 87 -8.71 0.17 -17.90
CA ARG A 87 -8.19 -0.03 -19.26
C ARG A 87 -8.11 1.27 -20.05
N ASN A 88 -9.13 2.14 -19.98
CA ASN A 88 -9.10 3.45 -20.61
C ASN A 88 -7.97 4.33 -20.04
N MET A 89 -7.65 4.20 -18.75
CA MET A 89 -6.52 4.90 -18.14
C MET A 89 -5.18 4.40 -18.70
N VAL A 90 -5.02 3.08 -18.90
CA VAL A 90 -3.82 2.52 -19.55
C VAL A 90 -3.71 3.00 -21.00
N GLU A 91 -4.79 3.04 -21.75
CA GLU A 91 -4.81 3.58 -23.12
C GLU A 91 -4.44 5.06 -23.16
N SER A 92 -4.93 5.85 -22.21
CA SER A 92 -4.54 7.25 -22.04
C SER A 92 -3.04 7.38 -21.74
N ALA A 93 -2.51 6.54 -20.85
CA ALA A 93 -1.09 6.47 -20.52
C ALA A 93 -0.24 6.16 -21.77
N LEU A 94 -0.65 5.15 -22.57
CA LEU A 94 0.02 4.77 -23.83
C LEU A 94 0.06 5.90 -24.86
N ASN A 95 -0.84 6.87 -24.80
CA ASN A 95 -0.94 8.01 -25.70
C ASN A 95 -0.40 9.32 -25.07
N THR A 96 0.14 9.27 -23.86
CA THR A 96 0.76 10.41 -23.19
C THR A 96 1.98 10.89 -24.01
N LYS A 97 2.11 12.21 -24.16
CA LYS A 97 3.27 12.79 -24.84
C LYS A 97 4.56 12.40 -24.12
N ASP A 98 5.56 12.02 -24.93
CA ASP A 98 6.90 11.64 -24.45
C ASP A 98 6.90 10.51 -23.41
N ILE A 99 5.90 9.59 -23.48
CA ILE A 99 5.85 8.39 -22.65
C ILE A 99 7.09 7.53 -22.82
N LYS A 100 7.69 7.07 -21.73
CA LYS A 100 8.90 6.23 -21.72
C LYS A 100 8.66 4.87 -21.09
N ALA A 101 7.79 4.77 -20.09
CA ALA A 101 7.46 3.53 -19.40
C ALA A 101 6.07 3.62 -18.75
N ILE A 102 5.49 2.46 -18.49
CA ILE A 102 4.25 2.32 -17.70
C ILE A 102 4.55 1.52 -16.46
N VAL A 103 4.00 1.96 -15.33
CA VAL A 103 3.99 1.25 -14.05
C VAL A 103 2.53 0.90 -13.77
N LEU A 104 2.20 -0.39 -13.70
CA LEU A 104 0.81 -0.87 -13.76
C LEU A 104 0.48 -1.85 -12.63
N ALA A 105 -0.58 -1.56 -11.89
CA ALA A 105 -1.25 -2.51 -11.00
C ALA A 105 -2.70 -2.69 -11.48
N THR A 106 -3.15 -3.91 -11.76
CA THR A 106 -4.48 -4.16 -12.32
C THR A 106 -5.48 -4.67 -11.29
N ILE A 107 -6.72 -4.19 -11.36
CA ILE A 107 -7.82 -4.67 -10.51
C ILE A 107 -8.17 -6.13 -10.84
N GLY A 108 -8.08 -6.50 -12.10
CA GLY A 108 -8.42 -7.84 -12.59
C GLY A 108 -7.72 -8.14 -13.91
N THR A 109 -8.29 -9.03 -14.70
CA THR A 109 -7.77 -9.45 -16.01
C THR A 109 -8.38 -8.65 -17.18
N GLY A 110 -7.92 -8.89 -18.40
CA GLY A 110 -8.45 -8.28 -19.62
C GLY A 110 -7.64 -7.10 -20.13
N PHE A 111 -6.33 -7.06 -19.87
CA PHE A 111 -5.41 -6.01 -20.29
C PHE A 111 -4.51 -6.41 -21.48
N VAL A 112 -4.80 -7.55 -22.13
CA VAL A 112 -3.98 -8.09 -23.22
C VAL A 112 -3.75 -7.06 -24.33
N ASP A 113 -4.80 -6.39 -24.80
CA ASP A 113 -4.68 -5.41 -25.88
C ASP A 113 -3.78 -4.23 -25.50
N GLN A 114 -3.86 -3.76 -24.25
CA GLN A 114 -3.04 -2.65 -23.74
C GLN A 114 -1.59 -3.07 -23.58
N LEU A 115 -1.33 -4.31 -23.14
CA LEU A 115 0.03 -4.85 -23.02
C LEU A 115 0.66 -5.05 -24.37
N VAL A 116 -0.06 -5.64 -25.34
CA VAL A 116 0.39 -5.78 -26.73
C VAL A 116 0.70 -4.41 -27.33
N ALA A 117 -0.17 -3.40 -27.09
CA ALA A 117 0.07 -2.05 -27.56
C ALA A 117 1.32 -1.41 -26.92
N ALA A 118 1.60 -1.68 -25.64
CA ALA A 118 2.85 -1.25 -25.00
C ALA A 118 4.06 -1.91 -25.63
N TYR A 119 4.01 -3.23 -25.86
CA TYR A 119 5.06 -3.99 -26.54
C TYR A 119 5.34 -3.46 -27.96
N ASP A 120 4.32 -3.26 -28.77
CA ASP A 120 4.44 -2.78 -30.15
C ASP A 120 5.00 -1.33 -30.21
N LYS A 121 4.84 -0.55 -29.15
CA LYS A 121 5.46 0.77 -28.97
C LYS A 121 6.88 0.70 -28.38
N GLY A 122 7.36 -0.47 -27.98
CA GLY A 122 8.65 -0.64 -27.29
C GLY A 122 8.67 -0.02 -25.89
N LEU A 123 7.53 0.12 -25.24
CA LEU A 123 7.40 0.67 -23.89
C LEU A 123 7.53 -0.44 -22.84
N PRO A 124 8.50 -0.35 -21.92
CA PRO A 124 8.58 -1.29 -20.81
C PRO A 124 7.41 -1.07 -19.84
N VAL A 125 6.88 -2.18 -19.30
CA VAL A 125 5.86 -2.19 -18.25
C VAL A 125 6.46 -2.78 -16.99
N VAL A 126 6.35 -2.06 -15.87
CA VAL A 126 6.65 -2.57 -14.53
C VAL A 126 5.33 -2.92 -13.87
N GLU A 127 5.17 -4.15 -13.44
CA GLU A 127 4.07 -4.55 -12.57
C GLU A 127 4.33 -4.07 -11.14
N PHE A 128 3.30 -3.64 -10.40
CA PHE A 128 3.47 -3.32 -8.99
C PHE A 128 2.26 -3.71 -8.15
N ASP A 129 2.45 -3.83 -6.84
CA ASP A 129 1.49 -4.28 -5.84
C ASP A 129 0.94 -5.68 -6.12
N SER A 130 0.01 -5.81 -7.02
CA SER A 130 -0.51 -7.08 -7.53
C SER A 130 -1.15 -6.84 -8.89
N GLY A 131 -1.25 -7.84 -9.70
CA GLY A 131 -1.88 -7.62 -10.98
C GLY A 131 -1.75 -8.75 -11.99
N LEU A 132 -1.27 -8.40 -13.15
CA LEU A 132 -1.35 -9.12 -14.41
C LEU A 132 -1.15 -10.64 -14.31
N TYR A 133 -0.10 -11.07 -13.65
CA TYR A 133 0.27 -12.49 -13.60
C TYR A 133 -0.12 -13.16 -12.29
N SER A 134 -0.34 -12.41 -11.22
CA SER A 134 -0.77 -12.96 -9.93
C SER A 134 -2.23 -13.42 -9.92
N ASN A 135 -3.06 -12.89 -10.84
CA ASN A 135 -4.49 -13.18 -10.93
C ASN A 135 -4.86 -14.13 -12.09
N GLY A 136 -3.91 -14.88 -12.66
CA GLY A 136 -4.19 -15.80 -13.75
C GLY A 136 -4.02 -15.20 -15.14
N ALA A 137 -3.02 -14.39 -15.29
CA ALA A 137 -2.31 -13.94 -16.48
C ALA A 137 -3.13 -13.59 -17.74
N ASP A 138 -3.02 -12.36 -18.15
CA ASP A 138 -3.25 -11.97 -19.52
C ASP A 138 -2.14 -12.53 -20.41
N ILE A 139 -2.46 -13.48 -21.29
CA ILE A 139 -1.50 -14.11 -22.19
C ILE A 139 -1.30 -13.23 -23.42
N THR A 140 -0.10 -12.75 -23.63
CA THR A 140 0.23 -11.82 -24.72
C THR A 140 0.83 -12.51 -25.95
N GLU A 141 0.86 -13.84 -26.01
CA GLU A 141 1.38 -14.65 -27.11
C GLU A 141 2.78 -14.23 -27.60
N GLY A 142 3.68 -13.97 -26.66
CA GLY A 142 5.07 -13.58 -26.93
C GLY A 142 5.30 -12.07 -27.10
N LYS A 143 4.27 -11.24 -26.96
CA LYS A 143 4.35 -9.78 -26.95
C LYS A 143 4.26 -9.22 -25.53
N ASP A 144 5.06 -9.75 -24.62
CA ASP A 144 5.07 -9.33 -23.23
C ASP A 144 5.99 -8.11 -23.03
N PRO A 145 5.46 -6.94 -22.63
CA PRO A 145 6.26 -5.75 -22.34
C PRO A 145 6.79 -5.73 -20.90
N THR A 146 6.40 -6.69 -20.06
CA THR A 146 6.70 -6.69 -18.63
C THR A 146 8.17 -6.95 -18.37
N ILE A 147 8.78 -6.12 -17.56
CA ILE A 147 10.23 -6.17 -17.30
C ILE A 147 10.56 -6.60 -15.86
N GLY A 148 9.57 -6.71 -15.00
CA GLY A 148 9.67 -7.11 -13.61
C GLY A 148 8.55 -6.52 -12.78
N SER A 149 8.52 -6.91 -11.51
CA SER A 149 7.48 -6.55 -10.56
C SER A 149 8.05 -5.92 -9.27
N VAL A 150 7.25 -5.07 -8.63
CA VAL A 150 7.55 -4.52 -7.30
C VAL A 150 6.31 -4.68 -6.41
N ALA A 151 6.40 -5.53 -5.40
CA ALA A 151 5.29 -5.80 -4.50
C ALA A 151 5.76 -6.07 -3.07
N THR A 152 4.84 -6.09 -2.13
CA THR A 152 5.12 -6.65 -0.80
C THR A 152 5.47 -8.13 -0.95
N ASP A 153 6.55 -8.57 -0.32
CA ASP A 153 6.81 -10.00 -0.11
C ASP A 153 5.78 -10.54 0.89
N ASN A 154 4.60 -10.88 0.37
CA ASN A 154 3.42 -11.21 1.16
C ASN A 154 3.64 -12.44 2.04
N LYS A 155 4.36 -13.45 1.54
CA LYS A 155 4.65 -14.67 2.32
C LYS A 155 5.58 -14.35 3.49
N LYS A 156 6.64 -13.59 3.25
CA LYS A 156 7.55 -13.13 4.30
C LYS A 156 6.85 -12.21 5.29
N ALA A 157 6.00 -11.29 4.81
CA ALA A 157 5.25 -10.38 5.66
C ALA A 157 4.24 -11.12 6.56
N GLY A 158 3.57 -12.16 6.05
CA GLY A 158 2.77 -13.08 6.87
C GLY A 158 3.60 -13.77 7.96
N GLY A 159 4.84 -14.18 7.61
CA GLY A 159 5.81 -14.71 8.56
C GLY A 159 6.18 -13.70 9.66
N VAL A 160 6.35 -12.41 9.32
CA VAL A 160 6.61 -11.34 10.30
C VAL A 160 5.46 -11.18 11.29
N VAL A 161 4.19 -11.29 10.84
CA VAL A 161 3.05 -11.34 11.76
C VAL A 161 3.19 -12.51 12.72
N ALA A 162 3.47 -13.71 12.19
CA ALA A 162 3.60 -14.92 13.01
C ALA A 162 4.70 -14.81 14.07
N GLU A 163 5.87 -14.30 13.72
CA GLU A 163 6.99 -14.11 14.64
C GLU A 163 6.62 -13.23 15.83
N ASN A 164 6.04 -12.08 15.56
CA ASN A 164 5.68 -11.12 16.59
C ASN A 164 4.47 -11.57 17.42
N PHE A 165 3.46 -12.15 16.75
CA PHE A 165 2.29 -12.65 17.45
C PHE A 165 2.64 -13.85 18.35
N TYR A 166 3.42 -14.80 17.86
CA TYR A 166 3.92 -15.93 18.64
C TYR A 166 4.75 -15.47 19.84
N ALA A 167 5.66 -14.51 19.65
CA ALA A 167 6.44 -13.94 20.74
C ALA A 167 5.56 -13.32 21.83
N TYR A 168 4.48 -12.63 21.43
CA TYR A 168 3.52 -12.09 22.36
C TYR A 168 2.78 -13.19 23.12
N LEU A 169 2.22 -14.20 22.41
CA LEU A 169 1.54 -15.33 23.04
C LEU A 169 2.43 -16.09 24.04
N LYS A 170 3.70 -16.28 23.69
CA LYS A 170 4.70 -16.89 24.54
C LYS A 170 4.96 -16.07 25.81
N ALA A 171 5.07 -14.74 25.68
CA ALA A 171 5.26 -13.83 26.82
C ALA A 171 4.05 -13.83 27.77
N GLN A 172 2.85 -14.08 27.27
CA GLN A 172 1.64 -14.22 28.09
C GLN A 172 1.51 -15.61 28.77
N ASN A 173 2.41 -16.54 28.46
CA ASN A 173 2.37 -17.94 28.94
C ASN A 173 1.05 -18.68 28.64
N VAL A 174 0.42 -18.38 27.50
CA VAL A 174 -0.86 -18.98 27.11
C VAL A 174 -0.70 -20.19 26.18
N LEU A 175 0.49 -20.38 25.61
CA LEU A 175 0.75 -21.46 24.64
C LEU A 175 0.82 -22.83 25.30
N VAL A 176 -0.07 -23.71 24.83
CA VAL A 176 -0.15 -25.12 25.24
C VAL A 176 -0.37 -26.00 24.01
N ASN A 177 -0.18 -27.32 24.13
CA ASN A 177 -0.57 -28.25 23.07
C ASN A 177 -2.08 -28.15 22.79
N GLY A 178 -2.44 -28.03 21.51
CA GLY A 178 -3.81 -27.84 21.09
C GLY A 178 -4.29 -26.37 21.17
N TYR A 179 -3.37 -25.39 21.36
CA TYR A 179 -3.72 -23.98 21.29
C TYR A 179 -4.28 -23.65 19.90
N LYS A 180 -5.46 -23.04 19.86
CA LYS A 180 -6.26 -22.84 18.65
C LYS A 180 -6.01 -21.49 18.02
N VAL A 181 -5.46 -21.49 16.81
CA VAL A 181 -5.17 -20.29 16.03
C VAL A 181 -6.02 -20.25 14.75
N GLY A 182 -6.86 -19.23 14.64
CA GLY A 182 -7.64 -18.94 13.45
C GLY A 182 -6.91 -18.02 12.47
N VAL A 183 -7.24 -18.16 11.19
CA VAL A 183 -6.83 -17.24 10.12
C VAL A 183 -8.06 -16.85 9.33
N ILE A 184 -8.33 -15.55 9.15
CA ILE A 184 -9.33 -15.06 8.20
C ILE A 184 -8.58 -14.53 6.98
N GLN A 185 -8.58 -15.34 5.93
CA GLN A 185 -8.00 -14.99 4.63
C GLN A 185 -9.00 -14.16 3.83
N HIS A 186 -8.54 -13.03 3.29
CA HIS A 186 -9.45 -12.06 2.67
C HIS A 186 -9.97 -12.50 1.30
N ASP A 187 -9.18 -13.19 0.51
CA ASP A 187 -9.57 -13.69 -0.81
C ASP A 187 -8.68 -14.85 -1.28
N SER A 188 -8.93 -15.38 -2.47
CA SER A 188 -8.15 -16.46 -3.09
C SER A 188 -7.08 -15.96 -4.07
N THR A 189 -6.73 -14.68 -4.04
CA THR A 189 -5.59 -14.15 -4.80
C THR A 189 -4.27 -14.61 -4.20
N ALA A 190 -3.17 -14.51 -4.96
CA ALA A 190 -1.83 -14.81 -4.46
C ALA A 190 -1.53 -14.01 -3.17
N THR A 191 -1.93 -12.74 -3.10
CA THR A 191 -1.76 -11.90 -1.92
C THR A 191 -2.42 -12.48 -0.66
N GLY A 192 -3.69 -12.90 -0.77
CA GLY A 192 -4.42 -13.51 0.34
C GLY A 192 -3.84 -14.85 0.76
N ILE A 193 -3.50 -15.67 -0.23
CA ILE A 193 -2.90 -16.99 -0.02
C ILE A 193 -1.53 -16.87 0.66
N ASP A 194 -0.63 -16.07 0.11
CA ASP A 194 0.75 -15.92 0.59
C ASP A 194 0.82 -15.39 2.01
N ARG A 195 -0.01 -14.39 2.37
CA ARG A 195 -0.08 -13.87 3.75
C ARG A 195 -0.51 -14.95 4.74
N ALA A 196 -1.57 -15.69 4.38
CA ALA A 196 -2.07 -16.78 5.23
C ALA A 196 -1.05 -17.92 5.35
N GLU A 197 -0.45 -18.37 4.26
CA GLU A 197 0.53 -19.45 4.26
C GLU A 197 1.81 -19.06 4.98
N GLY A 198 2.35 -17.86 4.72
CA GLY A 198 3.54 -17.37 5.41
C GLY A 198 3.34 -17.30 6.92
N PHE A 199 2.16 -16.86 7.37
CA PHE A 199 1.80 -16.90 8.78
C PHE A 199 1.73 -18.33 9.33
N ILE A 200 0.99 -19.22 8.66
CA ILE A 200 0.77 -20.59 9.13
C ILE A 200 2.08 -21.40 9.18
N GLU A 201 2.90 -21.28 8.15
CA GLU A 201 4.20 -21.96 8.09
C GLU A 201 5.10 -21.48 9.25
N LYS A 202 5.23 -20.17 9.43
CA LYS A 202 6.11 -19.59 10.44
C LYS A 202 5.63 -19.86 11.86
N ILE A 203 4.35 -19.73 12.16
CA ILE A 203 3.84 -19.95 13.53
C ILE A 203 3.99 -21.44 13.93
N ASN A 204 3.80 -22.37 12.99
CA ASN A 204 4.03 -23.79 13.24
C ASN A 204 5.52 -24.12 13.41
N GLU A 205 6.42 -23.46 12.65
CA GLU A 205 7.87 -23.61 12.84
C GLU A 205 8.28 -23.21 14.27
N LEU A 206 7.80 -22.04 14.74
CA LEU A 206 8.09 -21.52 16.07
C LEU A 206 7.51 -22.40 17.18
N ALA A 207 6.26 -22.84 17.03
CA ALA A 207 5.62 -23.74 17.97
C ALA A 207 6.36 -25.09 18.09
N LYS A 208 6.77 -25.65 16.94
CA LYS A 208 7.56 -26.88 16.90
C LYS A 208 8.91 -26.73 17.60
N ALA A 209 9.58 -25.58 17.46
CA ALA A 209 10.83 -25.30 18.16
C ALA A 209 10.65 -25.30 19.68
N ASP A 210 9.48 -24.87 20.17
CA ASP A 210 9.10 -24.91 21.59
C ASP A 210 8.42 -26.23 22.02
N SER A 211 8.36 -27.25 21.13
CA SER A 211 7.69 -28.54 21.37
C SER A 211 6.19 -28.41 21.61
N ILE A 212 5.56 -27.42 21.01
CA ILE A 212 4.11 -27.15 21.07
C ILE A 212 3.47 -27.54 19.73
N THR A 213 2.29 -28.16 19.80
CA THR A 213 1.43 -28.42 18.64
C THR A 213 0.24 -27.46 18.66
N LEU A 214 0.10 -26.68 17.58
CA LEU A 214 -1.03 -25.78 17.37
C LEU A 214 -2.15 -26.49 16.60
N GLU A 215 -3.39 -26.09 16.83
CA GLU A 215 -4.52 -26.37 15.96
C GLU A 215 -4.79 -25.13 15.10
N ILE A 216 -4.77 -25.28 13.77
CA ILE A 216 -4.97 -24.18 12.84
C ILE A 216 -6.31 -24.33 12.11
N ASN A 217 -7.10 -23.26 12.07
CA ASN A 217 -8.33 -23.19 11.27
C ASN A 217 -8.27 -21.97 10.35
N ARG A 218 -8.16 -22.19 9.05
CA ARG A 218 -8.13 -21.16 8.01
C ARG A 218 -9.52 -20.99 7.40
N GLN A 219 -10.07 -19.80 7.49
CA GLN A 219 -11.31 -19.38 6.84
C GLN A 219 -10.95 -18.64 5.56
N GLU A 220 -11.05 -19.34 4.45
CA GLU A 220 -10.88 -18.75 3.12
C GLU A 220 -12.17 -18.03 2.73
N LYS A 221 -12.08 -16.74 2.48
CA LYS A 221 -13.22 -15.89 2.17
C LYS A 221 -13.05 -15.28 0.78
N GLN A 222 -14.17 -14.85 0.22
CA GLN A 222 -14.18 -13.97 -0.93
C GLN A 222 -14.40 -12.55 -0.41
N ASN A 223 -13.91 -11.56 -1.12
CA ASN A 223 -14.05 -10.15 -0.72
C ASN A 223 -15.50 -9.66 -0.96
N ASN A 224 -16.46 -10.30 -0.26
CA ASN A 224 -17.86 -9.93 -0.27
C ASN A 224 -18.29 -9.44 1.10
N ALA A 225 -19.19 -8.48 1.13
CA ALA A 225 -19.70 -7.89 2.38
C ALA A 225 -20.32 -8.98 3.30
N GLY A 226 -19.88 -8.99 4.56
CA GLY A 226 -20.37 -9.89 5.62
C GLY A 226 -19.64 -11.25 5.69
N GLU A 227 -18.82 -11.62 4.71
CA GLU A 227 -18.14 -12.93 4.73
C GLU A 227 -17.06 -13.03 5.81
N TYR A 228 -16.38 -11.92 6.12
CA TYR A 228 -15.36 -11.93 7.17
C TYR A 228 -15.97 -12.09 8.57
N LYS A 229 -17.14 -11.51 8.80
CA LYS A 229 -17.91 -11.75 10.05
C LYS A 229 -18.36 -13.20 10.17
N LEU A 230 -18.75 -13.86 9.08
CA LEU A 230 -19.04 -15.29 9.09
C LEU A 230 -17.80 -16.10 9.45
N GLY A 231 -16.63 -15.72 8.93
CA GLY A 231 -15.36 -16.32 9.29
C GLY A 231 -15.02 -16.15 10.78
N LEU A 232 -15.21 -14.95 11.31
CA LEU A 232 -15.03 -14.65 12.72
C LEU A 232 -15.95 -15.52 13.61
N THR A 233 -17.24 -15.61 13.25
CA THR A 233 -18.22 -16.42 13.96
C THR A 233 -17.82 -17.89 13.96
N ALA A 234 -17.45 -18.45 12.81
CA ALA A 234 -17.01 -19.84 12.71
C ALA A 234 -15.74 -20.13 13.54
N LEU A 235 -14.79 -19.21 13.58
CA LEU A 235 -13.60 -19.34 14.42
C LEU A 235 -13.92 -19.25 15.90
N LYS A 236 -14.81 -18.34 16.30
CA LYS A 236 -15.29 -18.24 17.69
C LYS A 236 -15.98 -19.52 18.14
N GLU A 237 -16.91 -20.07 17.33
CA GLU A 237 -17.60 -21.34 17.60
C GLU A 237 -16.64 -22.53 17.67
N TRP A 238 -15.59 -22.54 16.84
CA TRP A 238 -14.52 -23.54 16.90
C TRP A 238 -13.67 -23.42 18.17
N GLY A 239 -13.73 -22.27 18.85
CA GLY A 239 -12.98 -21.98 20.07
C GLY A 239 -11.58 -21.42 19.82
N ALA A 240 -11.41 -20.60 18.79
CA ALA A 240 -10.15 -19.90 18.54
C ALA A 240 -9.75 -19.04 19.74
N GLN A 241 -8.46 -19.07 20.08
CA GLN A 241 -7.84 -18.30 21.15
C GLN A 241 -6.98 -17.17 20.61
N ALA A 242 -6.56 -17.29 19.34
CA ALA A 242 -5.85 -16.28 18.59
C ALA A 242 -6.36 -16.25 17.15
N ILE A 243 -6.48 -15.06 16.54
CA ILE A 243 -6.95 -14.91 15.14
C ILE A 243 -6.04 -13.92 14.39
N PHE A 244 -5.56 -14.34 13.22
CA PHE A 244 -4.89 -13.49 12.27
C PHE A 244 -5.84 -13.05 11.14
N MET A 245 -5.84 -11.76 10.82
CA MET A 245 -6.63 -11.12 9.77
C MET A 245 -5.69 -10.63 8.66
N THR A 246 -5.86 -11.12 7.42
CA THR A 246 -4.83 -11.01 6.39
C THR A 246 -4.81 -9.69 5.61
N ASN A 247 -5.76 -8.78 5.83
CA ASN A 247 -5.73 -7.43 5.26
C ASN A 247 -6.61 -6.44 6.05
N GLU A 248 -6.54 -5.17 5.67
CA GLU A 248 -7.34 -4.09 6.24
C GLU A 248 -8.85 -4.33 6.05
N GLY A 249 -9.29 -4.87 4.92
CA GLY A 249 -10.71 -5.16 4.67
C GLY A 249 -11.29 -6.12 5.70
N VAL A 250 -10.55 -7.16 6.10
CA VAL A 250 -10.95 -8.07 7.18
C VAL A 250 -11.04 -7.31 8.51
N VAL A 251 -10.04 -6.48 8.83
CA VAL A 251 -10.05 -5.70 10.08
C VAL A 251 -11.23 -4.73 10.11
N ASN A 252 -11.52 -4.05 9.00
CA ASN A 252 -12.60 -3.08 8.91
C ASN A 252 -13.99 -3.69 9.13
N GLU A 253 -14.17 -4.97 8.80
CA GLU A 253 -15.43 -5.69 9.04
C GLU A 253 -15.47 -6.35 10.42
N VAL A 254 -14.34 -6.87 10.90
CA VAL A 254 -14.23 -7.60 12.17
C VAL A 254 -14.21 -6.67 13.39
N TYR A 255 -13.46 -5.55 13.30
CA TYR A 255 -13.27 -4.67 14.45
C TYR A 255 -14.57 -4.06 15.01
N PRO A 256 -15.49 -3.53 14.21
CA PRO A 256 -16.77 -3.04 14.74
C PRO A 256 -17.56 -4.15 15.48
N GLU A 257 -17.59 -5.36 14.94
CA GLU A 257 -18.27 -6.50 15.57
C GLU A 257 -17.65 -6.84 16.93
N VAL A 258 -16.32 -6.91 17.01
CA VAL A 258 -15.60 -7.18 18.25
C VAL A 258 -15.77 -6.04 19.25
N LYS A 259 -15.78 -4.79 18.80
CA LYS A 259 -15.97 -3.61 19.65
C LYS A 259 -17.36 -3.58 20.29
N ASP A 260 -18.38 -3.84 19.47
CA ASP A 260 -19.78 -3.79 19.92
C ASP A 260 -20.12 -4.97 20.85
N ASN A 261 -19.42 -6.09 20.72
CA ASN A 261 -19.64 -7.32 21.48
C ASN A 261 -18.38 -7.76 22.27
N ALA A 262 -17.63 -6.81 22.85
CA ALA A 262 -16.30 -7.04 23.42
C ALA A 262 -16.25 -8.16 24.48
N ALA A 263 -17.31 -8.33 25.27
CA ALA A 263 -17.41 -9.40 26.30
C ALA A 263 -17.33 -10.81 25.68
N ASP A 264 -17.79 -10.96 24.44
CA ASP A 264 -17.84 -12.22 23.71
C ASP A 264 -16.48 -12.63 23.10
N TYR A 265 -15.58 -11.67 22.94
CA TYR A 265 -14.27 -11.83 22.30
C TYR A 265 -13.09 -11.58 23.26
N LYS A 266 -13.38 -11.34 24.55
CA LYS A 266 -12.36 -10.95 25.56
C LYS A 266 -11.20 -11.92 25.72
N ASP A 267 -11.42 -13.19 25.40
CA ASP A 267 -10.44 -14.27 25.55
C ASP A 267 -9.75 -14.61 24.20
N ILE A 268 -10.00 -13.82 23.14
CA ILE A 268 -9.39 -13.99 21.82
C ILE A 268 -8.40 -12.87 21.59
N LEU A 269 -7.18 -13.24 21.18
CA LEU A 269 -6.14 -12.30 20.76
C LEU A 269 -6.14 -12.15 19.25
N PHE A 270 -5.95 -10.94 18.75
CA PHE A 270 -5.99 -10.64 17.33
C PHE A 270 -4.65 -10.10 16.83
N ALA A 271 -4.31 -10.43 15.60
CA ALA A 271 -3.24 -9.82 14.82
C ALA A 271 -3.78 -9.42 13.44
N GLY A 272 -3.30 -8.32 12.90
CA GLY A 272 -3.75 -7.76 11.63
C GLY A 272 -2.67 -7.72 10.55
N PHE A 273 -3.08 -7.21 9.40
CA PHE A 273 -2.24 -6.84 8.29
C PHE A 273 -2.75 -5.49 7.75
N ASP A 274 -1.87 -4.72 7.11
CA ASP A 274 -2.07 -3.33 6.73
C ASP A 274 -2.08 -2.34 7.91
N ALA A 275 -2.33 -1.06 7.64
CA ALA A 275 -2.14 0.04 8.58
C ALA A 275 -3.24 1.11 8.47
N GLY A 276 -4.50 0.69 8.45
CA GLY A 276 -5.65 1.60 8.38
C GLY A 276 -6.06 2.18 9.73
N THR A 277 -7.02 3.11 9.69
CA THR A 277 -7.55 3.80 10.88
C THR A 277 -8.09 2.83 11.94
N ASN A 278 -8.82 1.78 11.52
CA ASN A 278 -9.38 0.81 12.47
C ASN A 278 -8.30 0.01 13.20
N GLN A 279 -7.19 -0.34 12.53
CA GLN A 279 -6.04 -0.97 13.20
C GLN A 279 -5.43 -0.02 14.23
N TYR A 280 -5.24 1.25 13.85
CA TYR A 280 -4.70 2.24 14.76
C TYR A 280 -5.57 2.41 15.99
N ASP A 281 -6.86 2.62 15.81
CA ASP A 281 -7.82 2.81 16.89
C ASP A 281 -7.87 1.59 17.82
N TRP A 282 -7.93 0.38 17.25
CA TRP A 282 -8.00 -0.85 18.03
C TRP A 282 -6.73 -1.08 18.87
N ILE A 283 -5.54 -0.83 18.28
CA ILE A 283 -4.28 -0.95 19.01
C ILE A 283 -4.18 0.09 20.13
N LYS A 284 -4.65 1.32 19.90
CA LYS A 284 -4.63 2.40 20.90
C LYS A 284 -5.64 2.16 22.01
N ASP A 285 -6.80 1.64 21.68
CA ASP A 285 -7.90 1.36 22.63
C ASP A 285 -7.76 0.02 23.34
N ALA A 286 -6.68 -0.68 23.21
CA ALA A 286 -6.45 -2.05 23.68
C ALA A 286 -6.72 -2.32 25.17
N GLY A 287 -7.15 -1.32 25.93
CA GLY A 287 -7.62 -1.48 27.32
C GLY A 287 -9.12 -1.28 27.51
N ALA A 288 -9.81 -0.67 26.54
CA ALA A 288 -11.24 -0.34 26.66
C ALA A 288 -12.16 -1.44 26.16
N THR A 289 -11.70 -2.25 25.20
CA THR A 289 -12.53 -3.26 24.52
C THR A 289 -12.39 -4.67 25.06
N CYS A 290 -11.48 -4.96 25.99
CA CYS A 290 -11.17 -6.31 26.49
C CYS A 290 -10.66 -7.31 25.45
N ALA A 291 -10.88 -7.07 24.15
CA ALA A 291 -10.35 -7.86 23.04
C ALA A 291 -9.17 -7.10 22.42
N LEU A 292 -8.01 -7.74 22.33
CA LEU A 292 -6.74 -7.08 22.03
C LEU A 292 -6.29 -7.36 20.60
N LEU A 293 -6.12 -6.30 19.80
CA LEU A 293 -5.28 -6.33 18.62
C LEU A 293 -3.82 -6.13 19.06
N VAL A 294 -3.07 -7.23 19.08
CA VAL A 294 -1.67 -7.24 19.55
C VAL A 294 -0.77 -6.37 18.68
N GLY A 295 -1.03 -6.37 17.39
CA GLY A 295 -0.32 -5.57 16.39
C GLY A 295 -0.72 -5.97 14.98
N SER A 296 -0.07 -5.34 14.03
CA SER A 296 -0.31 -5.55 12.59
C SER A 296 0.99 -5.38 11.80
N VAL A 297 1.01 -5.82 10.56
CA VAL A 297 2.12 -5.56 9.62
C VAL A 297 1.67 -4.52 8.61
N ALA A 298 2.34 -3.38 8.59
CA ALA A 298 2.16 -2.34 7.58
C ALA A 298 2.96 -2.68 6.31
N GLN A 299 2.39 -2.42 5.16
CA GLN A 299 3.09 -2.40 3.88
C GLN A 299 3.81 -1.06 3.70
N ASP A 300 5.02 -1.07 3.16
CA ASP A 300 5.73 0.15 2.80
C ASP A 300 5.29 0.63 1.41
N SER A 301 4.08 1.21 1.36
CA SER A 301 3.43 1.68 0.14
C SER A 301 4.25 2.75 -0.59
N TYR A 302 4.92 3.62 0.16
CA TYR A 302 5.81 4.62 -0.42
C TYR A 302 6.97 3.97 -1.18
N SER A 303 7.63 2.99 -0.55
CA SER A 303 8.73 2.26 -1.19
C SER A 303 8.25 1.44 -2.40
N ILE A 304 7.04 0.87 -2.37
CA ILE A 304 6.46 0.18 -3.53
C ILE A 304 6.39 1.13 -4.73
N GLY A 305 5.84 2.33 -4.56
CA GLY A 305 5.76 3.32 -5.62
C GLY A 305 7.12 3.80 -6.11
N ALA A 306 8.02 4.10 -5.17
CA ALA A 306 9.36 4.57 -5.47
C ALA A 306 10.20 3.52 -6.23
N GLU A 307 10.22 2.28 -5.77
CA GLU A 307 11.00 1.20 -6.39
C GLU A 307 10.42 0.79 -7.74
N ALA A 308 9.09 0.83 -7.94
CA ALA A 308 8.48 0.54 -9.23
C ALA A 308 8.93 1.56 -10.31
N VAL A 309 8.94 2.84 -9.98
CA VAL A 309 9.46 3.88 -10.89
C VAL A 309 10.97 3.74 -11.09
N LYS A 310 11.75 3.45 -10.03
CA LYS A 310 13.20 3.21 -10.16
C LYS A 310 13.52 2.02 -11.06
N LEU A 311 12.72 0.94 -10.99
CA LEU A 311 12.88 -0.23 -11.85
C LEU A 311 12.64 0.13 -13.32
N ALA A 312 11.59 0.92 -13.60
CA ALA A 312 11.36 1.45 -14.95
C ALA A 312 12.54 2.30 -15.43
N ILE A 313 13.04 3.21 -14.59
CA ILE A 313 14.20 4.06 -14.93
C ILE A 313 15.45 3.22 -15.19
N ALA A 314 15.73 2.22 -14.35
CA ALA A 314 16.87 1.32 -14.54
C ALA A 314 16.84 0.63 -15.90
N LYS A 315 15.66 0.17 -16.33
CA LYS A 315 15.47 -0.40 -17.67
C LYS A 315 15.72 0.63 -18.77
N LEU A 316 15.22 1.85 -18.64
CA LEU A 316 15.43 2.92 -19.61
C LEU A 316 16.92 3.31 -19.72
N GLU A 317 17.69 3.13 -18.65
CA GLU A 317 19.15 3.31 -18.62
C GLU A 317 19.94 2.09 -19.13
N GLY A 318 19.24 1.05 -19.61
CA GLY A 318 19.87 -0.17 -20.14
C GLY A 318 20.43 -1.12 -19.08
N LYS A 319 20.02 -0.97 -17.81
CA LYS A 319 20.42 -1.87 -16.72
C LYS A 319 19.58 -3.15 -16.73
N GLU A 320 20.15 -4.23 -16.22
CA GLU A 320 19.37 -5.42 -15.89
C GLU A 320 18.45 -5.13 -14.71
N VAL A 321 17.25 -5.65 -14.76
CA VAL A 321 16.21 -5.48 -13.74
C VAL A 321 15.65 -6.83 -13.30
N ALA A 322 15.17 -6.90 -12.07
CA ALA A 322 14.58 -8.10 -11.48
C ALA A 322 13.44 -7.69 -10.54
N ASP A 323 12.61 -8.65 -10.17
CA ASP A 323 11.53 -8.43 -9.21
C ASP A 323 12.06 -7.95 -7.87
N VAL A 324 11.32 -7.03 -7.24
CA VAL A 324 11.66 -6.42 -5.97
C VAL A 324 10.58 -6.72 -4.93
N GLY A 325 10.94 -7.51 -3.91
CA GLY A 325 10.08 -7.75 -2.76
C GLY A 325 10.30 -6.70 -1.67
N ILE A 326 9.26 -5.95 -1.34
CA ILE A 326 9.28 -4.96 -0.25
C ILE A 326 8.87 -5.64 1.06
N GLY A 327 9.66 -5.45 2.12
CA GLY A 327 9.36 -6.01 3.44
C GLY A 327 8.14 -5.35 4.09
N GLY A 328 7.39 -6.14 4.86
CA GLY A 328 6.37 -5.61 5.76
C GLY A 328 7.00 -5.20 7.11
N GLN A 329 6.46 -4.16 7.74
CA GLN A 329 6.93 -3.67 9.04
C GLN A 329 5.88 -3.94 10.12
N TRP A 330 6.26 -4.72 11.16
CA TRP A 330 5.41 -4.93 12.33
C TRP A 330 5.27 -3.66 13.16
N TYR A 331 4.05 -3.39 13.60
CA TYR A 331 3.76 -2.35 14.56
C TYR A 331 2.75 -2.84 15.62
N ASN A 332 2.86 -2.25 16.78
CA ASN A 332 2.02 -2.51 17.92
C ASN A 332 1.88 -1.23 18.79
N LYS A 333 1.36 -1.36 19.99
CA LYS A 333 1.19 -0.22 20.91
C LYS A 333 2.50 0.51 21.21
N ASP A 334 3.62 -0.19 21.20
CA ASP A 334 4.90 0.37 21.66
C ASP A 334 5.56 1.28 20.59
N ASN A 335 5.29 1.03 19.30
CA ASN A 335 5.96 1.74 18.20
C ASN A 335 5.01 2.42 17.19
N ILE A 336 3.71 2.32 17.39
CA ILE A 336 2.70 2.85 16.45
C ILE A 336 2.81 4.37 16.25
N ASP A 337 3.16 5.11 17.28
CA ASP A 337 3.32 6.57 17.16
C ASP A 337 4.58 6.94 16.37
N ASP A 338 5.65 6.17 16.49
CA ASP A 338 6.90 6.38 15.74
C ASP A 338 6.71 6.11 14.24
N LEU A 339 5.78 5.23 13.88
CA LEU A 339 5.52 4.85 12.50
C LEU A 339 4.57 5.81 11.79
N LYS A 340 3.73 6.53 12.55
CA LYS A 340 2.81 7.55 12.03
C LYS A 340 3.57 8.64 11.27
N ASP A 341 4.73 9.04 11.78
CA ASP A 341 5.57 10.09 11.19
C ASP A 341 6.35 9.63 9.94
N LYS A 342 6.33 8.33 9.63
CA LYS A 342 7.07 7.74 8.49
C LYS A 342 6.21 7.50 7.24
N ASN A 343 5.01 8.06 7.17
CA ASN A 343 4.05 7.84 6.08
C ASN A 343 3.71 6.36 5.82
N ILE A 344 3.93 5.49 6.81
CA ILE A 344 3.59 4.06 6.73
C ILE A 344 2.10 3.86 7.08
N PHE A 345 1.55 4.74 7.93
CA PHE A 345 0.13 4.74 8.25
C PHE A 345 -0.63 5.66 7.30
N TYR A 346 -1.48 5.06 6.51
CA TYR A 346 -2.45 5.78 5.70
C TYR A 346 -3.73 5.98 6.53
N MET A 347 -3.69 6.96 7.40
CA MET A 347 -4.89 7.41 8.10
C MET A 347 -5.59 8.42 7.19
N GLY A 348 -6.59 7.94 6.48
CA GLY A 348 -7.47 8.77 5.68
C GLY A 348 -8.40 9.62 6.54
#